data_0d6cff16cf188dbc98e9ee464df81c67
#
_entry.id   0d6cff16cf188dbc98e9ee464df81c67
#
_cell.length_a   1.000
_cell.length_b   1.000
_cell.length_c   1.000
_cell.angle_alpha   90.00
_cell.angle_beta   90.00
_cell.angle_gamma   90.00
#
_symmetry.space_group_name_H-M   'P 1'
#
loop_
_entity.id
_entity.type
_entity.pdbx_description
1 polymer ?
#
loop_
_entity_poly.entity_id
_entity_poly.type
_entity_poly.pdbx_seq_one_letter_code
_entity_poly.pdbx_strand_id
1 'polypeptide(L)'
;MQLNECDFTNPESIEQYAKQLEGMTFQEVLDLGIAPKGIEREYNKKGYKGGMGTLIEERFFGYKANNEQEADFPEAGVELKASPLNMKKDGDYSVGERLVLTMVPLDKPIADDLYSSHVWQKSEKILLIYYERDRTIDKYEQTIKFAKIITPSKEDLKIIEDDYRKIASIIKEGRAEDLSESLTSYLGACTKGANEASMWVKQYYPPHTRAKKRAFCFKRSYMDYVLHERIMGTDEETDSIIKDSTILDEMSFEDYVLSLISPHIGKTDKELCAMLDLEYTGNKAQWTKITYALLGVRESRAEEFEKANISVRTVRIEENGSIRAVSYTHLRAHETG
;
A
#
# COMPACT_ATOMS: atom_id res chain seq x y z
N MET A 1 4.57 9.46 33.28
CA MET A 1 4.24 8.07 32.92
C MET A 1 5.55 7.29 32.90
N GLN A 2 5.61 6.09 33.53
CA GLN A 2 6.81 5.24 33.47
C GLN A 2 6.58 4.26 32.32
N LEU A 3 7.40 4.34 31.26
CA LEU A 3 7.33 3.41 30.14
C LEU A 3 7.87 2.04 30.56
N ASN A 4 7.34 0.98 29.96
CA ASN A 4 7.87 -0.38 30.12
C ASN A 4 9.27 -0.48 29.47
N GLU A 5 10.04 -1.49 29.86
CA GLU A 5 11.29 -1.81 29.15
C GLU A 5 10.99 -2.42 27.75
N CYS A 6 11.86 -2.16 26.78
CA CYS A 6 11.75 -2.68 25.43
C CYS A 6 13.00 -3.47 25.04
N ASP A 7 12.80 -4.71 24.61
CA ASP A 7 13.82 -5.49 23.93
C ASP A 7 13.72 -5.20 22.41
N PHE A 8 14.63 -4.39 21.89
CA PHE A 8 14.68 -3.98 20.48
C PHE A 8 15.14 -5.09 19.52
N THR A 9 15.48 -6.28 20.02
CA THR A 9 15.80 -7.44 19.20
C THR A 9 14.57 -8.32 18.92
N ASN A 10 13.47 -8.08 19.65
CA ASN A 10 12.25 -8.87 19.60
C ASN A 10 11.07 -8.05 19.05
N PRO A 11 10.49 -8.43 17.88
CA PRO A 11 9.37 -7.71 17.28
C PRO A 11 8.15 -7.57 18.19
N GLU A 12 7.81 -8.61 18.97
CA GLU A 12 6.65 -8.57 19.88
C GLU A 12 6.88 -7.59 21.02
N SER A 13 8.12 -7.52 21.56
CA SER A 13 8.49 -6.52 22.58
C SER A 13 8.39 -5.10 22.01
N ILE A 14 8.87 -4.89 20.78
CA ILE A 14 8.77 -3.59 20.08
C ILE A 14 7.30 -3.19 19.91
N GLU A 15 6.42 -4.10 19.47
CA GLU A 15 4.99 -3.81 19.32
C GLU A 15 4.35 -3.48 20.67
N GLN A 16 4.61 -4.27 21.71
CA GLN A 16 4.07 -4.02 23.06
C GLN A 16 4.52 -2.67 23.61
N TYR A 17 5.79 -2.31 23.38
CA TYR A 17 6.30 -1.01 23.76
C TYR A 17 5.62 0.13 22.97
N ALA A 18 5.47 -0.04 21.66
CA ALA A 18 4.83 0.94 20.78
C ALA A 18 3.36 1.18 21.11
N LYS A 19 2.63 0.17 21.61
CA LYS A 19 1.23 0.32 22.03
C LYS A 19 1.02 1.34 23.15
N GLN A 20 2.06 1.67 23.90
CA GLN A 20 1.97 2.74 24.90
C GLN A 20 1.80 4.14 24.26
N LEU A 21 2.03 4.27 22.96
CA LEU A 21 1.75 5.49 22.19
C LEU A 21 0.25 5.69 21.93
N GLU A 22 -0.55 4.63 21.95
CA GLU A 22 -1.97 4.72 21.61
C GLU A 22 -2.73 5.60 22.61
N GLY A 23 -3.42 6.60 22.08
CA GLY A 23 -4.11 7.63 22.85
C GLY A 23 -3.25 8.86 23.19
N MET A 24 -1.93 8.80 23.01
CA MET A 24 -1.06 9.97 23.22
C MET A 24 -1.14 10.93 22.03
N THR A 25 -1.01 12.22 22.33
CA THR A 25 -0.69 13.23 21.32
C THR A 25 0.83 13.26 21.07
N PHE A 26 1.26 13.80 19.93
CA PHE A 26 2.69 14.01 19.69
C PHE A 26 3.34 14.99 20.69
N GLN A 27 2.55 15.92 21.26
CA GLN A 27 3.05 16.79 22.32
C GLN A 27 3.36 15.99 23.58
N GLU A 28 2.48 15.08 23.99
CA GLU A 28 2.73 14.20 25.15
C GLU A 28 3.96 13.31 24.93
N VAL A 29 4.20 12.84 23.70
CA VAL A 29 5.46 12.12 23.35
C VAL A 29 6.69 13.01 23.55
N LEU A 30 6.63 14.29 23.15
CA LEU A 30 7.72 15.25 23.42
C LEU A 30 7.95 15.46 24.90
N ASP A 31 6.87 15.53 25.69
CA ASP A 31 6.89 15.79 27.14
C ASP A 31 7.43 14.59 27.96
N LEU A 32 7.59 13.39 27.36
CA LEU A 32 8.31 12.27 27.98
C LEU A 32 9.77 12.60 28.30
N GLY A 33 10.34 13.61 27.61
CA GLY A 33 11.72 14.06 27.83
C GLY A 33 12.80 13.08 27.36
N ILE A 34 12.42 12.02 26.61
CA ILE A 34 13.39 11.09 26.01
C ILE A 34 14.11 11.81 24.89
N ALA A 35 15.44 11.72 24.89
CA ALA A 35 16.27 12.29 23.84
C ALA A 35 17.50 11.41 23.59
N PRO A 36 17.82 11.12 22.32
CA PRO A 36 19.07 10.44 21.99
C PRO A 36 20.27 11.31 22.38
N LYS A 37 21.36 10.67 22.83
CA LYS A 37 22.59 11.39 23.19
C LYS A 37 23.12 12.19 21.99
N GLY A 38 23.38 13.50 22.19
CA GLY A 38 24.00 14.37 21.21
C GLY A 38 23.06 14.92 20.15
N ILE A 39 21.75 14.84 20.34
CA ILE A 39 20.77 15.47 19.46
C ILE A 39 19.98 16.53 20.22
N GLU A 40 20.29 17.79 19.92
CA GLU A 40 19.49 18.96 20.31
C GLU A 40 18.65 19.41 19.10
N ARG A 41 17.54 18.69 18.80
CA ARG A 41 16.58 19.17 17.80
C ARG A 41 15.44 19.90 18.49
N GLU A 42 15.23 21.13 18.06
CA GLU A 42 14.07 21.92 18.45
C GLU A 42 12.89 21.61 17.49
N TYR A 43 12.06 20.65 17.84
CA TYR A 43 10.90 20.24 17.04
C TYR A 43 9.89 21.38 16.86
N ASN A 44 9.84 22.33 17.80
CA ASN A 44 8.94 23.48 17.78
C ASN A 44 9.42 24.65 16.89
N LYS A 45 10.60 24.56 16.26
CA LYS A 45 11.05 25.63 15.36
C LYS A 45 10.20 25.69 14.10
N LYS A 46 9.75 26.91 13.78
CA LYS A 46 9.11 27.24 12.50
C LYS A 46 10.07 26.85 11.35
N GLY A 47 9.70 25.80 10.57
CA GLY A 47 10.54 25.27 9.49
C GLY A 47 11.14 23.90 9.74
N TYR A 48 10.91 23.26 10.89
CA TYR A 48 11.26 21.86 11.08
C TYR A 48 10.52 20.97 10.08
N LYS A 49 11.29 20.34 9.19
CA LYS A 49 10.76 19.47 8.10
C LYS A 49 10.77 17.98 8.47
N GLY A 50 11.19 17.62 9.67
CA GLY A 50 11.13 16.24 10.17
C GLY A 50 9.69 15.78 10.31
N GLY A 51 9.42 14.56 9.84
CA GLY A 51 8.09 13.95 9.94
C GLY A 51 7.76 13.49 11.36
N MET A 52 6.50 13.11 11.60
CA MET A 52 6.06 12.53 12.87
C MET A 52 6.80 11.22 13.17
N GLY A 53 7.22 10.44 12.15
CA GLY A 53 8.08 9.28 12.30
C GLY A 53 9.38 9.60 13.03
N THR A 54 10.14 10.60 12.56
CA THR A 54 11.39 11.03 13.22
C THR A 54 11.18 11.45 14.68
N LEU A 55 10.04 12.09 14.99
CA LEU A 55 9.72 12.43 16.36
C LEU A 55 9.55 11.17 17.22
N ILE A 56 8.83 10.18 16.74
CA ILE A 56 8.63 8.90 17.46
C ILE A 56 9.96 8.17 17.62
N GLU A 57 10.77 8.06 16.56
CA GLU A 57 12.10 7.44 16.62
C GLU A 57 12.97 8.07 17.71
N GLU A 58 13.06 9.40 17.76
CA GLU A 58 13.95 10.12 18.64
C GLU A 58 13.38 10.34 20.06
N ARG A 59 12.06 10.56 20.19
CA ARG A 59 11.43 11.00 21.44
C ARG A 59 10.64 9.93 22.16
N PHE A 60 10.42 8.80 21.53
CA PHE A 60 9.79 7.64 22.16
C PHE A 60 10.75 6.46 22.23
N PHE A 61 11.34 6.07 21.10
CA PHE A 61 12.30 4.96 21.08
C PHE A 61 13.73 5.36 21.46
N GLY A 62 14.06 6.65 21.47
CA GLY A 62 15.33 7.19 21.96
C GLY A 62 16.55 6.93 21.09
N TYR A 63 16.36 6.57 19.81
CA TYR A 63 17.46 6.44 18.85
C TYR A 63 17.47 7.57 17.82
N LYS A 64 18.65 7.81 17.26
CA LYS A 64 18.81 8.86 16.25
C LYS A 64 18.25 8.40 14.91
N ALA A 65 17.25 9.14 14.40
CA ALA A 65 16.80 8.93 13.04
C ALA A 65 17.95 9.03 12.03
N ASN A 66 18.06 8.05 11.16
CA ASN A 66 19.10 7.97 10.14
C ASN A 66 18.48 7.72 8.75
N ASN A 67 19.32 7.77 7.70
CA ASN A 67 18.93 7.45 6.34
C ASN A 67 19.61 6.15 5.88
N GLU A 68 19.88 5.25 6.80
CA GLU A 68 20.53 3.98 6.50
C GLU A 68 19.59 3.05 5.71
N GLN A 69 20.19 2.10 5.03
CA GLN A 69 19.43 1.17 4.19
C GLN A 69 18.79 0.04 5.02
N GLU A 70 19.32 -0.20 6.22
CA GLU A 70 18.80 -1.19 7.16
C GLU A 70 17.47 -0.75 7.78
N ALA A 71 16.72 -1.69 8.32
CA ALA A 71 15.51 -1.41 9.08
C ALA A 71 15.83 -0.59 10.35
N ASP A 72 14.85 0.16 10.86
CA ASP A 72 15.01 1.01 12.05
C ASP A 72 15.36 0.21 13.32
N PHE A 73 14.90 -1.04 13.39
CA PHE A 73 15.29 -2.04 14.41
C PHE A 73 15.98 -3.23 13.70
N PRO A 74 17.28 -3.12 13.39
CA PRO A 74 17.92 -4.07 12.47
C PRO A 74 17.98 -5.50 13.00
N GLU A 75 18.17 -5.71 14.31
CA GLU A 75 18.21 -7.05 14.90
C GLU A 75 16.84 -7.75 14.90
N ALA A 76 15.74 -6.97 14.95
CA ALA A 76 14.38 -7.47 14.83
C ALA A 76 13.89 -7.52 13.38
N GLY A 77 14.57 -6.85 12.46
CA GLY A 77 14.13 -6.67 11.07
C GLY A 77 12.88 -5.82 10.93
N VAL A 78 12.64 -4.87 11.85
CA VAL A 78 11.41 -4.06 11.89
C VAL A 78 11.71 -2.63 11.44
N GLU A 79 10.97 -2.15 10.46
CA GLU A 79 10.96 -0.77 9.99
C GLU A 79 9.84 0.01 10.66
N LEU A 80 10.10 1.24 11.12
CA LEU A 80 9.09 2.13 11.68
C LEU A 80 8.52 3.05 10.60
N LYS A 81 7.19 3.12 10.53
CA LYS A 81 6.47 4.08 9.67
C LYS A 81 5.35 4.75 10.43
N ALA A 82 5.30 6.07 10.38
CA ALA A 82 4.16 6.86 10.86
C ALA A 82 3.33 7.34 9.66
N SER A 83 2.01 7.13 9.71
CA SER A 83 1.10 7.49 8.62
C SER A 83 -0.21 8.06 9.15
N PRO A 84 -0.80 9.07 8.47
CA PRO A 84 -2.03 9.68 8.91
C PRO A 84 -3.26 8.85 8.55
N LEU A 85 -4.27 8.89 9.42
CA LEU A 85 -5.65 8.49 9.17
C LEU A 85 -6.54 9.71 8.98
N ASN A 86 -7.53 9.59 8.14
CA ASN A 86 -8.63 10.54 8.04
C ASN A 86 -9.88 9.93 8.67
N MET A 87 -10.51 10.65 9.57
CA MET A 87 -11.80 10.25 10.10
C MET A 87 -12.89 10.51 9.03
N LYS A 88 -13.72 9.51 8.76
CA LYS A 88 -14.89 9.62 7.90
C LYS A 88 -16.08 10.22 8.67
N LYS A 89 -17.13 10.62 7.96
CA LYS A 89 -18.33 11.22 8.57
C LYS A 89 -19.12 10.25 9.46
N ASP A 90 -19.01 8.97 9.21
CA ASP A 90 -19.63 7.87 9.97
C ASP A 90 -18.82 7.45 11.20
N GLY A 91 -17.67 8.09 11.45
CA GLY A 91 -16.77 7.78 12.57
C GLY A 91 -15.74 6.70 12.27
N ASP A 92 -15.75 6.10 11.08
CA ASP A 92 -14.75 5.15 10.63
C ASP A 92 -13.49 5.86 10.13
N TYR A 93 -12.39 5.13 9.99
CA TYR A 93 -11.12 5.64 9.50
C TYR A 93 -10.86 5.24 8.05
N SER A 94 -10.07 6.05 7.36
CA SER A 94 -9.42 5.68 6.10
C SER A 94 -7.97 6.12 6.11
N VAL A 95 -7.11 5.37 5.44
CA VAL A 95 -5.70 5.74 5.29
C VAL A 95 -5.59 7.07 4.55
N GLY A 96 -4.83 8.00 5.10
CA GLY A 96 -4.70 9.35 4.55
C GLY A 96 -3.88 9.42 3.26
N GLU A 97 -2.91 8.51 3.11
CA GLU A 97 -1.97 8.49 1.99
C GLU A 97 -1.37 7.09 1.77
N ARG A 98 -0.70 6.90 0.63
CA ARG A 98 0.11 5.70 0.38
C ARG A 98 1.26 5.59 1.36
N LEU A 99 1.67 4.38 1.71
CA LEU A 99 2.81 4.15 2.61
C LEU A 99 4.11 4.09 1.81
N VAL A 100 4.90 5.16 1.89
CA VAL A 100 6.21 5.22 1.23
C VAL A 100 7.23 4.35 1.97
N LEU A 101 7.92 3.47 1.25
CA LEU A 101 8.87 2.51 1.79
C LEU A 101 10.32 3.02 1.64
N THR A 102 10.83 3.03 0.41
CA THR A 102 12.20 3.45 0.10
C THR A 102 12.31 4.01 -1.31
N MET A 103 13.41 4.69 -1.62
CA MET A 103 13.67 5.21 -2.97
C MET A 103 13.91 4.09 -3.98
N VAL A 104 13.35 4.25 -5.19
CA VAL A 104 13.66 3.39 -6.33
C VAL A 104 15.04 3.74 -6.86
N PRO A 105 15.97 2.76 -7.01
CA PRO A 105 17.34 3.02 -7.48
C PRO A 105 17.37 3.19 -9.01
N LEU A 106 17.07 4.41 -9.49
CA LEU A 106 17.09 4.69 -10.94
C LEU A 106 18.49 4.98 -11.48
N ASP A 107 19.43 5.43 -10.64
CA ASP A 107 20.79 5.83 -10.98
C ASP A 107 21.84 4.74 -10.71
N LYS A 108 21.43 3.57 -10.27
CA LYS A 108 22.26 2.39 -9.99
C LYS A 108 21.48 1.11 -10.33
N PRO A 109 22.15 -0.07 -10.36
CA PRO A 109 21.44 -1.33 -10.64
C PRO A 109 20.30 -1.58 -9.64
N ILE A 110 19.17 -2.06 -10.16
CA ILE A 110 18.06 -2.56 -9.34
C ILE A 110 18.26 -4.07 -9.09
N ALA A 111 17.90 -4.56 -7.91
CA ALA A 111 17.96 -5.97 -7.57
C ALA A 111 17.07 -6.83 -8.50
N ASP A 112 17.49 -8.07 -8.74
CA ASP A 112 16.79 -8.97 -9.68
C ASP A 112 15.45 -9.47 -9.13
N ASP A 113 15.37 -9.64 -7.81
CA ASP A 113 14.19 -10.11 -7.10
C ASP A 113 13.87 -9.23 -5.89
N LEU A 114 12.64 -9.37 -5.40
CA LEU A 114 12.13 -8.62 -4.26
C LEU A 114 13.00 -8.84 -3.01
N TYR A 115 13.35 -10.09 -2.70
CA TYR A 115 13.97 -10.48 -1.42
C TYR A 115 15.40 -10.00 -1.30
N SER A 116 16.12 -9.81 -2.41
CA SER A 116 17.46 -9.22 -2.46
C SER A 116 17.44 -7.68 -2.51
N SER A 117 16.26 -7.07 -2.51
CA SER A 117 16.07 -5.63 -2.67
C SER A 117 15.98 -4.88 -1.34
N HIS A 118 16.36 -3.59 -1.34
CA HIS A 118 16.14 -2.71 -0.18
C HIS A 118 14.66 -2.49 0.14
N VAL A 119 13.75 -2.64 -0.84
CA VAL A 119 12.33 -2.50 -0.55
C VAL A 119 11.84 -3.63 0.33
N TRP A 120 12.38 -4.85 0.19
CA TRP A 120 12.06 -5.96 1.06
C TRP A 120 12.45 -5.68 2.51
N GLN A 121 13.69 -5.23 2.74
CA GLN A 121 14.18 -4.87 4.07
C GLN A 121 13.32 -3.81 4.77
N LYS A 122 12.67 -2.92 4.00
CA LYS A 122 11.79 -1.86 4.49
C LYS A 122 10.29 -2.23 4.47
N SER A 123 9.92 -3.45 4.12
CA SER A 123 8.52 -3.88 3.99
C SER A 123 8.20 -5.26 4.57
N GLU A 124 9.20 -6.05 4.91
CA GLU A 124 8.98 -7.39 5.49
C GLU A 124 8.20 -7.31 6.80
N LYS A 125 8.64 -6.46 7.72
CA LYS A 125 7.95 -6.16 8.98
C LYS A 125 7.94 -4.67 9.21
N ILE A 126 6.75 -4.09 9.31
CA ILE A 126 6.58 -2.64 9.52
C ILE A 126 5.87 -2.42 10.84
N LEU A 127 6.54 -1.74 11.77
CA LEU A 127 5.85 -1.11 12.90
C LEU A 127 5.12 0.13 12.38
N LEU A 128 3.82 -0.01 12.18
CA LEU A 128 2.97 1.03 11.63
C LEU A 128 2.30 1.80 12.76
N ILE A 129 2.63 3.09 12.85
CA ILE A 129 2.05 4.03 13.80
C ILE A 129 1.05 4.90 13.03
N TYR A 130 -0.23 4.70 13.29
CA TYR A 130 -1.28 5.52 12.71
C TYR A 130 -1.71 6.62 13.67
N TYR A 131 -1.84 7.85 13.16
CA TYR A 131 -2.36 8.99 13.90
C TYR A 131 -3.52 9.65 13.16
N GLU A 132 -4.47 10.18 13.91
CA GLU A 132 -5.61 10.90 13.35
C GLU A 132 -5.17 12.28 12.88
N ARG A 133 -5.30 12.54 11.58
CA ARG A 133 -4.97 13.81 10.98
C ARG A 133 -6.17 14.76 11.03
N ASP A 134 -6.10 15.76 11.89
CA ASP A 134 -6.97 16.91 11.90
C ASP A 134 -6.17 18.15 11.47
N ARG A 135 -6.60 18.79 10.37
CA ARG A 135 -5.94 19.98 9.83
C ARG A 135 -6.35 21.27 10.55
N THR A 136 -7.29 21.21 11.47
CA THR A 136 -7.81 22.35 12.23
C THR A 136 -7.02 22.61 13.52
N ILE A 137 -6.24 21.62 13.98
CA ILE A 137 -5.41 21.70 15.19
C ILE A 137 -3.93 21.67 14.83
N ASP A 138 -3.06 22.01 15.80
CA ASP A 138 -1.62 21.88 15.62
C ASP A 138 -1.22 20.43 15.38
N LYS A 139 -0.16 20.22 14.59
CA LYS A 139 0.32 18.88 14.25
C LYS A 139 0.75 18.05 15.48
N TYR A 140 1.18 18.71 16.56
CA TYR A 140 1.59 18.03 17.80
C TYR A 140 0.40 17.67 18.70
N GLU A 141 -0.76 18.27 18.50
CA GLU A 141 -2.02 17.92 19.18
C GLU A 141 -2.72 16.71 18.55
N GLN A 142 -2.23 16.22 17.41
CA GLN A 142 -2.80 15.05 16.75
C GLN A 142 -2.53 13.79 17.56
N THR A 143 -3.55 12.94 17.65
CA THR A 143 -3.55 11.75 18.51
C THR A 143 -3.12 10.50 17.76
N ILE A 144 -2.23 9.72 18.33
CA ILE A 144 -1.84 8.39 17.87
C ILE A 144 -2.97 7.40 18.18
N LYS A 145 -3.44 6.68 17.16
CA LYS A 145 -4.59 5.76 17.27
C LYS A 145 -4.21 4.30 17.34
N PHE A 146 -3.24 3.90 16.54
CA PHE A 146 -2.82 2.49 16.44
C PHE A 146 -1.31 2.38 16.32
N ALA A 147 -0.77 1.38 16.98
CA ALA A 147 0.63 0.97 16.90
C ALA A 147 0.68 -0.56 16.73
N LYS A 148 0.98 -1.04 15.51
CA LYS A 148 0.93 -2.47 15.18
C LYS A 148 2.04 -2.86 14.22
N ILE A 149 2.65 -4.02 14.46
CA ILE A 149 3.53 -4.64 13.45
C ILE A 149 2.65 -5.35 12.42
N ILE A 150 2.89 -5.03 11.17
CA ILE A 150 2.26 -5.67 10.02
C ILE A 150 3.32 -6.39 9.19
N THR A 151 2.93 -7.55 8.65
CA THR A 151 3.70 -8.36 7.69
C THR A 151 2.75 -8.76 6.57
N PRO A 152 3.11 -8.63 5.29
CA PRO A 152 2.27 -9.12 4.20
C PRO A 152 1.93 -10.61 4.36
N SER A 153 0.73 -11.05 3.96
CA SER A 153 0.40 -12.48 3.92
C SER A 153 1.17 -13.19 2.83
N LYS A 154 1.13 -14.52 2.79
CA LYS A 154 1.78 -15.29 1.72
C LYS A 154 1.20 -14.97 0.34
N GLU A 155 -0.11 -14.81 0.29
CA GLU A 155 -0.85 -14.43 -0.92
C GLU A 155 -0.48 -13.01 -1.37
N ASP A 156 -0.47 -12.07 -0.42
CA ASP A 156 -0.07 -10.69 -0.70
C ASP A 156 1.38 -10.61 -1.20
N LEU A 157 2.29 -11.41 -0.61
CA LEU A 157 3.70 -11.44 -1.02
C LEU A 157 3.87 -11.86 -2.48
N LYS A 158 3.07 -12.81 -2.98
CA LYS A 158 3.12 -13.22 -4.38
C LYS A 158 2.75 -12.09 -5.33
N ILE A 159 1.71 -11.32 -4.97
CA ILE A 159 1.29 -10.16 -5.76
C ILE A 159 2.33 -9.02 -5.65
N ILE A 160 2.88 -8.77 -4.46
CA ILE A 160 3.94 -7.76 -4.26
C ILE A 160 5.21 -8.13 -5.04
N GLU A 161 5.57 -9.41 -5.07
CA GLU A 161 6.71 -9.91 -5.85
C GLU A 161 6.52 -9.70 -7.36
N ASP A 162 5.32 -9.98 -7.87
CA ASP A 162 4.96 -9.72 -9.27
C ASP A 162 4.98 -8.22 -9.61
N ASP A 163 4.43 -7.39 -8.72
CA ASP A 163 4.50 -5.93 -8.83
C ASP A 163 5.95 -5.42 -8.86
N TYR A 164 6.81 -5.96 -7.98
CA TYR A 164 8.24 -5.64 -7.98
C TYR A 164 8.92 -6.01 -9.29
N ARG A 165 8.64 -7.22 -9.79
CA ARG A 165 9.19 -7.73 -11.06
C ARG A 165 8.79 -6.86 -12.25
N LYS A 166 7.53 -6.42 -12.30
CA LYS A 166 7.03 -5.47 -13.33
C LYS A 166 7.77 -4.13 -13.27
N ILE A 167 7.91 -3.55 -12.08
CA ILE A 167 8.66 -2.30 -11.89
C ILE A 167 10.12 -2.47 -12.28
N ALA A 168 10.78 -3.53 -11.84
CA ALA A 168 12.19 -3.81 -12.12
C ALA A 168 12.44 -4.01 -13.63
N SER A 169 11.54 -4.69 -14.34
CA SER A 169 11.63 -4.88 -15.80
C SER A 169 11.62 -3.55 -16.55
N ILE A 170 10.66 -2.67 -16.25
CA ILE A 170 10.54 -1.34 -16.88
C ILE A 170 11.81 -0.50 -16.63
N ILE A 171 12.37 -0.59 -15.40
CA ILE A 171 13.61 0.13 -15.06
C ILE A 171 14.80 -0.44 -15.85
N LYS A 172 14.93 -1.77 -15.94
CA LYS A 172 16.02 -2.44 -16.69
C LYS A 172 15.97 -2.15 -18.19
N GLU A 173 14.78 -1.89 -18.72
CA GLU A 173 14.58 -1.42 -20.10
C GLU A 173 14.90 0.06 -20.29
N GLY A 174 15.30 0.79 -19.24
CA GLY A 174 15.59 2.22 -19.29
C GLY A 174 14.36 3.10 -19.50
N ARG A 175 13.18 2.62 -19.11
CA ARG A 175 11.85 3.22 -19.32
C ARG A 175 11.18 3.67 -18.02
N ALA A 176 11.96 4.11 -17.04
CA ALA A 176 11.42 4.49 -15.74
C ALA A 176 10.42 5.67 -15.79
N GLU A 177 10.36 6.45 -16.86
CA GLU A 177 9.34 7.46 -17.12
C GLU A 177 7.94 6.85 -17.30
N ASP A 178 7.84 5.62 -17.81
CA ASP A 178 6.57 4.92 -18.03
C ASP A 178 5.96 4.36 -16.73
N LEU A 179 6.72 4.36 -15.64
CA LEU A 179 6.23 3.88 -14.35
C LEU A 179 5.01 4.68 -13.90
N SER A 180 3.95 3.96 -13.54
CA SER A 180 2.70 4.50 -13.02
C SER A 180 2.18 3.57 -11.93
N GLU A 181 1.47 4.11 -10.95
CA GLU A 181 0.82 3.29 -9.91
C GLU A 181 -0.29 2.38 -10.46
N SER A 182 -0.84 2.68 -11.64
CA SER A 182 -1.84 1.85 -12.30
C SER A 182 -1.30 0.55 -12.89
N LEU A 183 0.03 0.42 -13.05
CA LEU A 183 0.67 -0.77 -13.63
C LEU A 183 0.76 -1.96 -12.67
N THR A 184 0.53 -1.75 -11.41
CA THR A 184 0.76 -2.71 -10.34
C THR A 184 -0.45 -2.83 -9.44
N SER A 185 -0.49 -3.83 -8.57
CA SER A 185 -1.64 -4.11 -7.70
C SER A 185 -1.49 -3.54 -6.29
N TYR A 186 -0.46 -3.91 -5.55
CA TYR A 186 -0.24 -3.52 -4.14
C TYR A 186 0.99 -2.64 -3.94
N LEU A 187 2.12 -2.99 -4.57
CA LEU A 187 3.35 -2.22 -4.55
C LEU A 187 3.40 -1.29 -5.75
N GLY A 188 3.60 0.00 -5.52
CA GLY A 188 3.69 1.01 -6.57
C GLY A 188 5.02 1.77 -6.57
N ALA A 189 5.24 2.57 -7.61
CA ALA A 189 6.38 3.47 -7.75
C ALA A 189 5.89 4.91 -7.86
N CYS A 190 5.74 5.60 -6.73
CA CYS A 190 5.26 6.98 -6.67
C CYS A 190 6.36 8.01 -6.95
N THR A 191 6.00 9.13 -7.59
CA THR A 191 6.94 10.23 -7.85
C THR A 191 7.42 10.89 -6.55
N LYS A 192 8.70 11.28 -6.51
CA LYS A 192 9.35 11.98 -5.39
C LYS A 192 10.16 13.17 -5.91
N GLY A 193 10.11 14.26 -5.15
CA GLY A 193 10.87 15.48 -5.40
C GLY A 193 10.15 16.69 -4.82
N ALA A 194 10.91 17.57 -4.14
CA ALA A 194 10.34 18.76 -3.51
C ALA A 194 10.16 19.92 -4.52
N ASN A 195 10.90 19.89 -5.62
CA ASN A 195 10.85 20.87 -6.70
C ASN A 195 11.31 20.25 -8.00
N GLU A 196 11.02 20.91 -9.13
CA GLU A 196 11.30 20.40 -10.46
C GLU A 196 12.79 20.07 -10.69
N ALA A 197 13.70 20.89 -10.18
CA ALA A 197 15.15 20.69 -10.35
C ALA A 197 15.66 19.43 -9.62
N SER A 198 15.12 19.11 -8.45
CA SER A 198 15.52 17.95 -7.64
C SER A 198 14.80 16.65 -8.00
N MET A 199 13.77 16.74 -8.86
CA MET A 199 12.90 15.63 -9.21
C MET A 199 13.52 14.66 -10.22
N TRP A 200 14.50 15.09 -11.00
CA TRP A 200 15.03 14.33 -12.14
C TRP A 200 16.36 13.64 -11.81
N VAL A 201 16.50 12.40 -12.31
CA VAL A 201 17.74 11.60 -12.23
C VAL A 201 18.04 10.96 -13.58
N LYS A 202 19.33 10.79 -13.90
CA LYS A 202 19.76 10.02 -15.07
C LYS A 202 19.62 8.53 -14.78
N GLN A 203 18.97 7.79 -15.67
CA GLN A 203 18.79 6.35 -15.51
C GLN A 203 20.12 5.60 -15.70
N TYR A 204 20.32 4.56 -14.86
CA TYR A 204 21.48 3.66 -14.97
C TYR A 204 21.45 2.81 -16.24
N TYR A 205 20.27 2.32 -16.62
CA TYR A 205 20.10 1.46 -17.79
C TYR A 205 19.97 2.27 -19.09
N PRO A 206 20.47 1.74 -20.24
CA PRO A 206 20.28 2.39 -21.54
C PRO A 206 18.80 2.60 -21.86
N PRO A 207 18.45 3.68 -22.54
CA PRO A 207 19.30 4.67 -23.22
C PRO A 207 19.85 5.80 -22.32
N HIS A 208 19.82 5.65 -20.97
CA HIS A 208 20.34 6.61 -19.98
C HIS A 208 19.63 7.97 -20.02
N THR A 209 18.37 7.98 -20.41
CA THR A 209 17.51 9.17 -20.35
C THR A 209 17.26 9.63 -18.92
N ARG A 210 16.74 10.84 -18.76
CA ARG A 210 16.33 11.33 -17.44
C ARG A 210 14.91 10.89 -17.13
N ALA A 211 14.70 10.40 -15.93
CA ALA A 211 13.38 10.06 -15.40
C ALA A 211 13.12 10.78 -14.06
N LYS A 212 11.86 10.94 -13.71
CA LYS A 212 11.50 11.49 -12.39
C LYS A 212 11.86 10.49 -11.30
N LYS A 213 12.48 10.98 -10.23
CA LYS A 213 12.74 10.17 -9.03
C LYS A 213 11.46 9.53 -8.53
N ARG A 214 11.56 8.28 -8.10
CA ARG A 214 10.45 7.52 -7.57
C ARG A 214 10.80 6.87 -6.24
N ALA A 215 9.77 6.55 -5.47
CA ALA A 215 9.90 5.70 -4.29
C ALA A 215 8.94 4.53 -4.42
N PHE A 216 9.35 3.37 -3.94
CA PHE A 216 8.45 2.26 -3.69
C PHE A 216 7.45 2.65 -2.60
N CYS A 217 6.21 2.27 -2.77
CA CYS A 217 5.16 2.52 -1.80
C CYS A 217 4.11 1.41 -1.83
N PHE A 218 3.55 1.06 -0.68
CA PHE A 218 2.30 0.35 -0.67
C PHE A 218 1.17 1.31 -1.03
N LYS A 219 0.29 0.88 -1.93
CA LYS A 219 -0.84 1.68 -2.39
C LYS A 219 -1.80 1.98 -1.26
N ARG A 220 -2.50 3.10 -1.35
CA ARG A 220 -3.47 3.51 -0.35
C ARG A 220 -4.55 2.46 -0.12
N SER A 221 -5.09 1.87 -1.19
CA SER A 221 -6.13 0.83 -1.12
C SER A 221 -5.66 -0.42 -0.38
N TYR A 222 -4.44 -0.89 -0.66
CA TYR A 222 -3.83 -2.00 0.07
C TYR A 222 -3.69 -1.68 1.56
N MET A 223 -3.20 -0.49 1.89
CA MET A 223 -3.04 -0.07 3.28
C MET A 223 -4.39 0.19 3.97
N ASP A 224 -5.43 0.62 3.24
CA ASP A 224 -6.78 0.79 3.76
C ASP A 224 -7.40 -0.56 4.14
N TYR A 225 -7.20 -1.58 3.30
CA TYR A 225 -7.56 -2.96 3.62
C TYR A 225 -6.80 -3.49 4.85
N VAL A 226 -5.48 -3.30 4.91
CA VAL A 226 -4.66 -3.69 6.08
C VAL A 226 -5.13 -2.99 7.36
N LEU A 227 -5.53 -1.72 7.29
CA LEU A 227 -6.08 -0.99 8.43
C LEU A 227 -7.33 -1.68 8.97
N HIS A 228 -8.31 -1.96 8.11
CA HIS A 228 -9.59 -2.52 8.53
C HIS A 228 -9.47 -3.97 9.01
N GLU A 229 -8.85 -4.83 8.21
CA GLU A 229 -8.79 -6.26 8.48
C GLU A 229 -7.80 -6.64 9.59
N ARG A 230 -6.60 -6.02 9.58
CA ARG A 230 -5.51 -6.49 10.45
C ARG A 230 -5.28 -5.62 11.68
N ILE A 231 -5.66 -4.35 11.64
CA ILE A 231 -5.43 -3.40 12.74
C ILE A 231 -6.72 -3.18 13.51
N MET A 232 -7.82 -2.85 12.84
CA MET A 232 -9.11 -2.61 13.47
C MET A 232 -9.91 -3.90 13.73
N GLY A 233 -9.63 -4.98 12.97
CA GLY A 233 -10.33 -6.27 13.10
C GLY A 233 -11.80 -6.17 12.70
N THR A 234 -12.11 -5.31 11.74
CA THR A 234 -13.46 -5.22 11.18
C THR A 234 -13.59 -6.29 10.11
N ASP A 235 -14.24 -7.41 10.44
CA ASP A 235 -14.55 -8.48 9.50
C ASP A 235 -15.54 -7.97 8.45
N GLU A 236 -15.06 -7.42 7.35
CA GLU A 236 -15.87 -7.31 6.15
C GLU A 236 -15.86 -8.67 5.44
N GLU A 237 -17.02 -9.26 5.19
CA GLU A 237 -17.14 -10.52 4.44
C GLU A 237 -16.63 -10.29 3.00
N THR A 238 -15.36 -10.56 2.78
CA THR A 238 -14.74 -10.61 1.44
C THR A 238 -14.36 -12.06 1.13
N ASP A 239 -14.49 -12.45 -0.12
CA ASP A 239 -14.06 -13.76 -0.59
C ASP A 239 -12.77 -13.60 -1.40
N SER A 240 -11.76 -14.44 -1.14
CA SER A 240 -10.52 -14.41 -1.92
C SER A 240 -10.74 -15.10 -3.28
N ILE A 241 -10.21 -14.52 -4.35
CA ILE A 241 -10.10 -15.14 -5.68
C ILE A 241 -9.04 -16.24 -5.62
N ILE A 242 -7.94 -15.99 -4.91
CA ILE A 242 -6.83 -16.92 -4.77
C ILE A 242 -7.17 -17.96 -3.71
N LYS A 243 -7.57 -19.16 -4.12
CA LYS A 243 -7.84 -20.27 -3.20
C LYS A 243 -6.59 -21.08 -2.88
N ASP A 244 -5.58 -21.04 -3.73
CA ASP A 244 -4.29 -21.69 -3.56
C ASP A 244 -3.19 -20.75 -4.06
N SER A 245 -2.37 -20.24 -3.15
CA SER A 245 -1.30 -19.28 -3.44
C SER A 245 -0.19 -19.86 -4.33
N THR A 246 -0.06 -21.18 -4.44
CA THR A 246 0.95 -21.83 -5.30
C THR A 246 0.71 -21.57 -6.79
N ILE A 247 -0.52 -21.24 -7.19
CA ILE A 247 -0.86 -20.86 -8.56
C ILE A 247 -0.06 -19.63 -9.01
N LEU A 248 0.19 -18.70 -8.10
CA LEU A 248 0.97 -17.49 -8.37
C LEU A 248 2.48 -17.73 -8.46
N ASP A 249 2.97 -18.95 -8.23
CA ASP A 249 4.34 -19.34 -8.54
C ASP A 249 4.54 -19.54 -10.05
N GLU A 250 3.47 -19.87 -10.78
CA GLU A 250 3.51 -20.20 -12.20
C GLU A 250 3.01 -19.05 -13.11
N MET A 251 2.13 -18.18 -12.60
CA MET A 251 1.54 -17.09 -13.39
C MET A 251 1.27 -15.85 -12.54
N SER A 252 1.14 -14.68 -13.20
CA SER A 252 0.75 -13.44 -12.53
C SER A 252 -0.70 -13.49 -12.04
N PHE A 253 -1.05 -12.65 -11.06
CA PHE A 253 -2.44 -12.51 -10.60
C PHE A 253 -3.38 -12.09 -11.75
N GLU A 254 -2.92 -11.22 -12.65
CA GLU A 254 -3.68 -10.79 -13.84
C GLU A 254 -3.96 -11.98 -14.78
N ASP A 255 -2.93 -12.78 -15.09
CA ASP A 255 -3.07 -13.97 -15.93
C ASP A 255 -3.98 -15.02 -15.27
N TYR A 256 -3.90 -15.17 -13.95
CA TYR A 256 -4.79 -16.06 -13.21
C TYR A 256 -6.26 -15.63 -13.33
N VAL A 257 -6.56 -14.34 -13.09
CA VAL A 257 -7.91 -13.79 -13.28
C VAL A 257 -8.41 -14.01 -14.71
N LEU A 258 -7.57 -13.75 -15.72
CA LEU A 258 -7.91 -14.00 -17.13
C LEU A 258 -8.14 -15.49 -17.41
N SER A 259 -7.36 -16.37 -16.80
CA SER A 259 -7.52 -17.83 -16.97
C SER A 259 -8.86 -18.36 -16.46
N LEU A 260 -9.43 -17.74 -15.43
CA LEU A 260 -10.74 -18.08 -14.90
C LEU A 260 -11.89 -17.61 -15.80
N ILE A 261 -11.70 -16.54 -16.56
CA ILE A 261 -12.75 -15.94 -17.41
C ILE A 261 -12.68 -16.47 -18.86
N SER A 262 -11.47 -16.60 -19.42
CA SER A 262 -11.24 -16.90 -20.83
C SER A 262 -11.93 -18.18 -21.35
N PRO A 263 -12.05 -19.30 -20.60
CA PRO A 263 -12.74 -20.50 -21.06
C PRO A 263 -14.24 -20.31 -21.32
N HIS A 264 -14.78 -19.17 -20.89
CA HIS A 264 -16.20 -18.86 -20.97
C HIS A 264 -16.54 -17.86 -22.10
N ILE A 265 -15.54 -17.42 -22.86
CA ILE A 265 -15.74 -16.54 -24.02
C ILE A 265 -16.66 -17.22 -25.03
N GLY A 266 -17.64 -16.47 -25.54
CA GLY A 266 -18.65 -16.93 -26.52
C GLY A 266 -19.91 -17.57 -25.90
N LYS A 267 -19.94 -17.81 -24.58
CA LYS A 267 -21.17 -18.26 -23.91
C LYS A 267 -22.11 -17.08 -23.65
N THR A 268 -23.40 -17.35 -23.71
CA THR A 268 -24.45 -16.39 -23.36
C THR A 268 -24.61 -16.26 -21.85
N ASP A 269 -25.19 -15.17 -21.39
CA ASP A 269 -25.52 -14.94 -19.98
C ASP A 269 -26.42 -16.05 -19.41
N LYS A 270 -27.37 -16.59 -20.21
CA LYS A 270 -28.24 -17.68 -19.79
C LYS A 270 -27.48 -18.99 -19.59
N GLU A 271 -26.54 -19.32 -20.51
CA GLU A 271 -25.69 -20.52 -20.39
C GLU A 271 -24.77 -20.40 -19.16
N LEU A 272 -24.21 -19.23 -18.94
CA LEU A 272 -23.35 -18.97 -17.79
C LEU A 272 -24.14 -19.04 -16.47
N CYS A 273 -25.33 -18.46 -16.41
CA CYS A 273 -26.19 -18.60 -15.24
C CYS A 273 -26.54 -20.04 -14.92
N ALA A 274 -26.92 -20.82 -15.95
CA ALA A 274 -27.22 -22.25 -15.76
C ALA A 274 -26.01 -23.06 -15.29
N MET A 275 -24.80 -22.74 -15.78
CA MET A 275 -23.56 -23.41 -15.41
C MET A 275 -23.12 -23.06 -13.99
N LEU A 276 -23.36 -21.83 -13.54
CA LEU A 276 -22.94 -21.29 -12.24
C LEU A 276 -24.03 -21.41 -11.15
N ASP A 277 -25.15 -22.03 -11.46
CA ASP A 277 -26.34 -22.13 -10.59
C ASP A 277 -26.86 -20.77 -10.12
N LEU A 278 -26.84 -19.78 -11.02
CA LEU A 278 -27.31 -18.43 -10.79
C LEU A 278 -28.71 -18.23 -11.36
N GLU A 279 -29.59 -17.53 -10.63
CA GLU A 279 -30.86 -17.09 -11.14
C GLU A 279 -30.68 -16.11 -12.32
N TYR A 280 -31.27 -16.40 -13.46
CA TYR A 280 -31.27 -15.50 -14.61
C TYR A 280 -32.29 -14.37 -14.43
N THR A 281 -31.80 -13.15 -14.31
CA THR A 281 -32.64 -11.96 -14.13
C THR A 281 -32.68 -11.03 -15.36
N GLY A 282 -31.71 -11.15 -16.27
CA GLY A 282 -31.57 -10.31 -17.47
C GLY A 282 -31.33 -8.83 -17.20
N ASN A 283 -31.04 -8.44 -15.96
CA ASN A 283 -30.79 -7.05 -15.58
C ASN A 283 -29.31 -6.68 -15.78
N LYS A 284 -28.98 -5.38 -15.68
CA LYS A 284 -27.60 -4.87 -15.84
C LYS A 284 -26.59 -5.45 -14.86
N ALA A 285 -27.02 -5.84 -13.66
CA ALA A 285 -26.14 -6.40 -12.64
C ALA A 285 -25.83 -7.88 -12.89
N GLN A 286 -26.54 -8.55 -13.81
CA GLN A 286 -26.36 -9.97 -14.11
C GLN A 286 -24.93 -10.31 -14.50
N TRP A 287 -24.32 -9.53 -15.40
CA TRP A 287 -22.95 -9.76 -15.86
C TRP A 287 -21.91 -9.55 -14.74
N THR A 288 -22.13 -8.61 -13.85
CA THR A 288 -21.27 -8.40 -12.67
C THR A 288 -21.33 -9.63 -11.75
N LYS A 289 -22.53 -10.16 -11.48
CA LYS A 289 -22.71 -11.40 -10.69
C LYS A 289 -22.04 -12.60 -11.35
N ILE A 290 -22.24 -12.77 -12.66
CA ILE A 290 -21.57 -13.83 -13.43
C ILE A 290 -20.05 -13.70 -13.31
N THR A 291 -19.50 -12.50 -13.48
CA THR A 291 -18.05 -12.30 -13.38
C THR A 291 -17.50 -12.70 -12.01
N TYR A 292 -18.10 -12.27 -10.91
CA TYR A 292 -17.66 -12.67 -9.58
C TYR A 292 -17.81 -14.18 -9.33
N ALA A 293 -18.88 -14.79 -9.82
CA ALA A 293 -19.07 -16.24 -9.72
C ALA A 293 -18.03 -17.02 -10.53
N LEU A 294 -17.64 -16.56 -11.73
CA LEU A 294 -16.54 -17.14 -12.51
C LEU A 294 -15.20 -17.05 -11.78
N LEU A 295 -14.99 -15.99 -11.00
CA LEU A 295 -13.82 -15.82 -10.16
C LEU A 295 -13.87 -16.63 -8.86
N GLY A 296 -14.93 -17.42 -8.64
CA GLY A 296 -15.11 -18.23 -7.44
C GLY A 296 -15.44 -17.41 -6.18
N VAL A 297 -15.93 -16.18 -6.36
CA VAL A 297 -16.32 -15.25 -5.29
C VAL A 297 -17.85 -15.27 -5.15
N ARG A 298 -18.34 -15.50 -3.93
CA ARG A 298 -19.78 -15.61 -3.64
C ARG A 298 -20.49 -14.27 -3.59
N GLU A 299 -19.83 -13.29 -2.97
CA GLU A 299 -20.32 -11.92 -2.88
C GLU A 299 -19.72 -11.07 -4.01
N SER A 300 -20.25 -9.88 -4.24
CA SER A 300 -19.72 -8.96 -5.25
C SER A 300 -18.48 -8.19 -4.75
N ARG A 301 -17.68 -8.80 -3.87
CA ARG A 301 -16.49 -8.21 -3.24
C ARG A 301 -15.39 -9.25 -3.15
N ALA A 302 -14.37 -9.07 -3.97
CA ALA A 302 -13.17 -9.92 -3.98
C ALA A 302 -12.06 -9.22 -3.19
N GLU A 303 -11.43 -9.94 -2.27
CA GLU A 303 -10.37 -9.43 -1.39
C GLU A 303 -9.25 -8.75 -2.19
N GLU A 304 -8.73 -9.41 -3.22
CA GLU A 304 -7.63 -8.90 -4.02
C GLU A 304 -8.04 -7.67 -4.84
N PHE A 305 -9.30 -7.59 -5.25
CA PHE A 305 -9.81 -6.42 -5.97
C PHE A 305 -9.95 -5.20 -5.05
N GLU A 306 -10.43 -5.40 -3.82
CA GLU A 306 -10.47 -4.33 -2.82
C GLU A 306 -9.06 -3.80 -2.52
N LYS A 307 -8.11 -4.71 -2.26
CA LYS A 307 -6.70 -4.38 -2.03
C LYS A 307 -6.07 -3.60 -3.19
N ALA A 308 -6.37 -3.99 -4.43
CA ALA A 308 -5.84 -3.36 -5.62
C ALA A 308 -6.66 -2.14 -6.11
N ASN A 309 -7.79 -1.83 -5.47
CA ASN A 309 -8.78 -0.85 -5.94
C ASN A 309 -9.28 -1.17 -7.37
N ILE A 310 -9.54 -2.44 -7.65
CA ILE A 310 -10.09 -2.91 -8.91
C ILE A 310 -11.62 -2.94 -8.83
N SER A 311 -12.28 -2.35 -9.81
CA SER A 311 -13.74 -2.43 -9.95
C SER A 311 -14.11 -3.20 -11.19
N VAL A 312 -14.93 -4.23 -11.05
CA VAL A 312 -15.48 -4.98 -12.17
C VAL A 312 -16.48 -4.08 -12.93
N ARG A 313 -16.26 -3.94 -14.23
CA ARG A 313 -17.13 -3.20 -15.13
C ARG A 313 -17.45 -4.05 -16.35
N THR A 314 -18.73 -4.19 -16.68
CA THR A 314 -19.19 -4.88 -17.86
C THR A 314 -19.64 -3.88 -18.91
N VAL A 315 -19.16 -4.03 -20.13
CA VAL A 315 -19.43 -3.16 -21.26
C VAL A 315 -20.08 -3.95 -22.37
N ARG A 316 -21.22 -3.48 -22.89
CA ARG A 316 -21.88 -4.08 -24.05
C ARG A 316 -21.33 -3.47 -25.33
N ILE A 317 -20.82 -4.35 -26.20
CA ILE A 317 -20.40 -4.00 -27.56
C ILE A 317 -21.51 -4.48 -28.49
N GLU A 318 -22.08 -3.58 -29.31
CA GLU A 318 -23.10 -3.90 -30.29
C GLU A 318 -22.45 -4.56 -31.53
N GLU A 319 -23.23 -5.22 -32.37
CA GLU A 319 -22.75 -5.94 -33.56
C GLU A 319 -21.92 -5.03 -34.53
N ASN A 320 -22.21 -3.75 -34.56
CA ASN A 320 -21.48 -2.74 -35.35
C ASN A 320 -20.17 -2.26 -34.69
N GLY A 321 -19.77 -2.86 -33.56
CA GLY A 321 -18.57 -2.47 -32.79
C GLY A 321 -18.76 -1.24 -31.92
N SER A 322 -19.94 -0.59 -31.93
CA SER A 322 -20.19 0.56 -31.05
C SER A 322 -20.37 0.12 -29.60
N ILE A 323 -19.73 0.86 -28.68
CA ILE A 323 -19.91 0.71 -27.26
C ILE A 323 -21.12 1.55 -26.86
N ARG A 324 -22.20 0.93 -26.38
CA ARG A 324 -23.29 1.70 -25.74
C ARG A 324 -22.69 2.44 -24.54
N ALA A 325 -22.81 3.77 -24.57
CA ALA A 325 -22.30 4.63 -23.51
C ALA A 325 -22.77 4.11 -22.15
N VAL A 326 -21.88 3.49 -21.43
CA VAL A 326 -22.01 3.30 -19.99
C VAL A 326 -21.80 4.68 -19.42
N SER A 327 -22.73 5.14 -18.58
CA SER A 327 -22.57 6.39 -17.83
C SER A 327 -21.20 6.36 -17.15
N TYR A 328 -20.24 7.10 -17.70
CA TYR A 328 -18.95 7.33 -17.09
C TYR A 328 -19.17 8.25 -15.90
N THR A 329 -19.51 7.69 -14.76
CA THR A 329 -19.32 8.39 -13.50
C THR A 329 -17.81 8.35 -13.21
N HIS A 330 -17.13 9.38 -13.73
CA HIS A 330 -15.84 9.91 -13.33
C HIS A 330 -14.77 8.92 -12.86
N LEU A 331 -13.98 8.42 -13.82
CA LEU A 331 -12.54 8.36 -13.61
C LEU A 331 -12.02 9.81 -13.63
N ARG A 332 -12.12 10.52 -12.52
CA ARG A 332 -11.23 11.64 -12.27
C ARG A 332 -9.93 11.05 -11.77
N ALA A 333 -8.97 10.91 -12.67
CA ALA A 333 -7.58 11.07 -12.29
C ALA A 333 -7.51 12.43 -11.59
N HIS A 334 -7.26 12.44 -10.29
CA HIS A 334 -6.83 13.65 -9.61
C HIS A 334 -5.39 13.91 -10.05
N GLU A 335 -5.24 14.54 -11.20
CA GLU A 335 -4.14 15.45 -11.44
C GLU A 335 -4.38 16.63 -10.52
N THR A 336 -3.78 16.60 -9.36
CA THR A 336 -3.58 17.80 -8.54
C THR A 336 -2.17 18.29 -8.82
N GLY A 337 -2.13 19.48 -9.42
CA GLY A 337 -0.93 20.29 -9.58
C GLY A 337 -0.25 20.64 -8.26
#